data_d1cba7f86eebc43cc1b4d724affe9d9e
#
_entry.id   d1cba7f86eebc43cc1b4d724affe9d9e
#
_cell.length_a   1.000
_cell.length_b   1.000
_cell.length_c   1.000
_cell.angle_alpha   90.00
_cell.angle_beta   90.00
_cell.angle_gamma   90.00
#
_symmetry.space_group_name_H-M   'P 1'
#
loop_
_entity.id
_entity.type
_entity.pdbx_description
1 polymer ?
#
loop_
_entity_poly.entity_id
_entity_poly.type
_entity_poly.pdbx_seq_one_letter_code
_entity_poly.pdbx_strand_id
1 'polypeptide(L)'
;MMKDRLVTVIGGGGFLGRYVVQDLLKAGARVRIAERDPRRALYLKPQGGLGQTQFVAADVTRPDTLARAIQGSDAVVNLAGSFADPDGVQAKGAGHVARAAADAGATALVQISAIGADAGAESAYGRSKAEGEAAAQRAFAAATILRPSILFGREDQFINRFARMLGMPVVPIVRPGVKFQPVFVGDVANTVSAVLADPGAHGGETYELGGPDVLSMGELLRWIAERTGRRPRFVDLPDAAAKIVARLPGSPISWDQWLMLQYDNVVRGENGLAAVGVAPTPLDAVAPGWLVQYRRHGRFAKTA
;
A
#
# COMPACT_ATOMS: atom_id res chain seq x y z
N MET A 1 14.47 19.60 3.22
CA MET A 1 13.59 20.21 2.17
C MET A 1 13.65 19.37 0.89
N MET A 2 12.50 19.10 0.24
CA MET A 2 12.43 18.27 -0.99
C MET A 2 12.56 19.08 -2.29
N LYS A 3 12.63 20.41 -2.20
CA LYS A 3 12.67 21.31 -3.36
C LYS A 3 13.84 20.95 -4.30
N ASP A 4 13.54 20.80 -5.59
CA ASP A 4 14.45 20.49 -6.69
C ASP A 4 15.16 19.11 -6.62
N ARG A 5 14.95 18.30 -5.55
CA ARG A 5 15.48 16.94 -5.48
C ARG A 5 14.77 16.04 -6.49
N LEU A 6 15.52 15.18 -7.16
CA LEU A 6 14.96 14.18 -8.06
C LEU A 6 14.63 12.92 -7.27
N VAL A 7 13.34 12.58 -7.18
CA VAL A 7 12.88 11.35 -6.55
C VAL A 7 12.36 10.39 -7.61
N THR A 8 12.93 9.19 -7.69
CA THR A 8 12.39 8.12 -8.54
C THR A 8 11.42 7.27 -7.74
N VAL A 9 10.17 7.18 -8.21
CA VAL A 9 9.09 6.38 -7.61
C VAL A 9 8.79 5.19 -8.49
N ILE A 10 9.25 4.00 -8.06
CA ILE A 10 8.96 2.71 -8.72
C ILE A 10 7.53 2.30 -8.34
N GLY A 11 6.66 2.07 -9.33
CA GLY A 11 5.25 1.81 -9.09
C GLY A 11 4.42 3.08 -8.83
N GLY A 12 4.92 4.24 -9.26
CA GLY A 12 4.31 5.55 -9.00
C GLY A 12 2.93 5.76 -9.63
N GLY A 13 2.56 4.99 -10.66
CA GLY A 13 1.22 5.00 -11.26
C GLY A 13 0.21 4.10 -10.54
N GLY A 14 0.60 3.39 -9.47
CA GLY A 14 -0.28 2.53 -8.67
C GLY A 14 -1.18 3.30 -7.70
N PHE A 15 -1.91 2.54 -6.86
CA PHE A 15 -2.82 3.12 -5.86
C PHE A 15 -2.07 4.02 -4.85
N LEU A 16 -1.08 3.50 -4.12
CA LEU A 16 -0.27 4.31 -3.22
C LEU A 16 0.57 5.33 -4.00
N GLY A 17 1.11 4.92 -5.15
CA GLY A 17 2.03 5.73 -5.93
C GLY A 17 1.48 7.09 -6.34
N ARG A 18 0.20 7.18 -6.72
CA ARG A 18 -0.42 8.47 -7.09
C ARG A 18 -0.43 9.49 -5.94
N TYR A 19 -0.63 9.03 -4.71
CA TYR A 19 -0.62 9.89 -3.51
C TYR A 19 0.81 10.30 -3.17
N VAL A 20 1.76 9.36 -3.23
CA VAL A 20 3.19 9.65 -3.02
C VAL A 20 3.70 10.65 -4.06
N VAL A 21 3.41 10.43 -5.34
CA VAL A 21 3.80 11.37 -6.42
C VAL A 21 3.20 12.75 -6.18
N GLN A 22 1.89 12.81 -5.87
CA GLN A 22 1.21 14.08 -5.60
C GLN A 22 1.84 14.84 -4.44
N ASP A 23 2.16 14.15 -3.35
CA ASP A 23 2.71 14.77 -2.14
C ASP A 23 4.15 15.26 -2.39
N LEU A 24 4.98 14.46 -3.05
CA LEU A 24 6.34 14.87 -3.45
C LEU A 24 6.33 16.08 -4.38
N LEU A 25 5.42 16.13 -5.36
CA LEU A 25 5.28 17.28 -6.26
C LEU A 25 4.86 18.55 -5.49
N LYS A 26 3.94 18.43 -4.53
CA LYS A 26 3.55 19.55 -3.64
C LYS A 26 4.72 20.03 -2.76
N ALA A 27 5.60 19.11 -2.33
CA ALA A 27 6.80 19.44 -1.60
C ALA A 27 7.93 20.06 -2.47
N GLY A 28 7.68 20.23 -3.76
CA GLY A 28 8.60 20.86 -4.74
C GLY A 28 9.64 19.92 -5.32
N ALA A 29 9.52 18.62 -5.12
CA ALA A 29 10.42 17.64 -5.74
C ALA A 29 10.18 17.52 -7.24
N ARG A 30 11.22 17.16 -7.99
CA ARG A 30 11.09 16.59 -9.33
C ARG A 30 10.86 15.10 -9.18
N VAL A 31 9.82 14.56 -9.84
CA VAL A 31 9.44 13.16 -9.66
C VAL A 31 9.58 12.40 -10.97
N ARG A 32 10.38 11.34 -10.92
CA ARG A 32 10.47 10.36 -12.00
C ARG A 32 9.59 9.17 -11.65
N ILE A 33 8.51 9.01 -12.43
CA ILE A 33 7.54 7.93 -12.28
C ILE A 33 7.99 6.74 -13.11
N ALA A 34 8.38 5.64 -12.47
CA ALA A 34 8.92 4.46 -13.12
C ALA A 34 7.88 3.32 -13.07
N GLU A 35 7.46 2.86 -14.25
CA GLU A 35 6.45 1.84 -14.45
C GLU A 35 6.85 0.87 -15.55
N ARG A 36 6.31 -0.36 -15.55
CA ARG A 36 6.50 -1.29 -16.68
C ARG A 36 5.93 -0.74 -17.99
N ASP A 37 4.79 -0.08 -17.92
CA ASP A 37 4.20 0.71 -19.00
C ASP A 37 3.95 2.13 -18.50
N PRO A 38 4.84 3.09 -18.79
CA PRO A 38 4.73 4.48 -18.31
C PRO A 38 3.46 5.20 -18.79
N ARG A 39 2.85 4.75 -19.89
CA ARG A 39 1.61 5.35 -20.42
C ARG A 39 0.46 5.25 -19.43
N ARG A 40 0.45 4.22 -18.57
CA ARG A 40 -0.56 4.02 -17.53
C ARG A 40 -0.49 5.06 -16.42
N ALA A 41 0.64 5.76 -16.27
CA ALA A 41 0.85 6.79 -15.25
C ALA A 41 0.68 8.22 -15.79
N LEU A 42 0.43 8.42 -17.09
CA LEU A 42 0.35 9.75 -17.72
C LEU A 42 -0.75 10.64 -17.12
N TYR A 43 -1.76 10.07 -16.45
CA TYR A 43 -2.78 10.82 -15.72
C TYR A 43 -2.20 11.66 -14.56
N LEU A 44 -0.96 11.39 -14.13
CA LEU A 44 -0.25 12.16 -13.11
C LEU A 44 0.41 13.42 -13.69
N LYS A 45 0.60 13.48 -15.00
CA LYS A 45 1.30 14.61 -15.66
C LYS A 45 0.72 15.98 -15.31
N PRO A 46 -0.63 16.17 -15.26
CA PRO A 46 -1.20 17.47 -14.92
C PRO A 46 -1.02 17.90 -13.46
N GLN A 47 -0.51 17.03 -12.58
CA GLN A 47 -0.30 17.34 -11.16
C GLN A 47 1.02 18.09 -10.90
N GLY A 48 1.97 18.01 -11.83
CA GLY A 48 3.27 18.69 -11.71
C GLY A 48 3.36 19.92 -12.61
N GLY A 49 4.21 20.86 -12.21
CA GLY A 49 4.62 21.99 -13.03
C GLY A 49 5.52 21.57 -14.21
N LEU A 50 5.92 22.54 -15.01
CA LEU A 50 6.80 22.33 -16.16
C LEU A 50 8.13 21.68 -15.72
N GLY A 51 8.49 20.53 -16.32
CA GLY A 51 9.72 19.81 -16.01
C GLY A 51 9.75 19.05 -14.68
N GLN A 52 8.67 19.09 -13.91
CA GLN A 52 8.60 18.48 -12.59
C GLN A 52 8.33 16.97 -12.63
N THR A 53 7.75 16.46 -13.73
CA THR A 53 7.44 15.03 -13.90
C THR A 53 8.20 14.42 -15.09
N GLN A 54 8.72 13.21 -14.89
CA GLN A 54 9.30 12.37 -15.92
C GLN A 54 8.70 10.96 -15.83
N PHE A 55 8.40 10.34 -16.96
CA PHE A 55 7.85 8.99 -17.04
C PHE A 55 8.84 8.07 -17.72
N VAL A 56 9.22 6.97 -17.06
CA VAL A 56 10.24 6.04 -17.57
C VAL A 56 9.78 4.59 -17.45
N ALA A 57 10.24 3.75 -18.37
CA ALA A 57 9.99 2.31 -18.29
C ALA A 57 10.99 1.66 -17.35
N ALA A 58 10.48 0.90 -16.37
CA ALA A 58 11.29 0.08 -15.48
C ALA A 58 10.51 -1.15 -15.00
N ASP A 59 11.22 -2.26 -14.86
CA ASP A 59 10.70 -3.50 -14.31
C ASP A 59 11.65 -3.97 -13.19
N VAL A 60 11.13 -4.16 -11.99
CA VAL A 60 11.93 -4.59 -10.83
C VAL A 60 12.55 -5.98 -11.00
N THR A 61 11.99 -6.80 -11.89
CA THR A 61 12.57 -8.11 -12.25
C THR A 61 13.71 -8.01 -13.27
N ARG A 62 13.95 -6.80 -13.82
CA ARG A 62 14.95 -6.54 -14.85
C ARG A 62 15.93 -5.42 -14.41
N PRO A 63 17.05 -5.78 -13.75
CA PRO A 63 17.99 -4.80 -13.17
C PRO A 63 18.52 -3.75 -14.15
N ASP A 64 18.71 -4.12 -15.44
CA ASP A 64 19.18 -3.23 -16.49
C ASP A 64 18.25 -2.01 -16.72
N THR A 65 16.94 -2.22 -16.53
CA THR A 65 15.94 -1.16 -16.66
C THR A 65 15.95 -0.22 -15.45
N LEU A 66 16.25 -0.74 -14.25
CA LEU A 66 16.32 0.02 -13.00
C LEU A 66 17.53 0.96 -12.99
N ALA A 67 18.69 0.51 -13.43
CA ALA A 67 19.90 1.35 -13.48
C ALA A 67 19.64 2.63 -14.26
N ARG A 68 19.00 2.53 -15.45
CA ARG A 68 18.63 3.70 -16.26
C ARG A 68 17.54 4.56 -15.61
N ALA A 69 16.56 3.93 -14.98
CA ALA A 69 15.44 4.66 -14.37
C ALA A 69 15.86 5.41 -13.09
N ILE A 70 16.84 4.92 -12.36
CA ILE A 70 17.27 5.48 -11.06
C ILE A 70 18.46 6.44 -11.21
N GLN A 71 19.18 6.38 -12.31
CA GLN A 71 20.37 7.21 -12.54
C GLN A 71 20.12 8.69 -12.23
N GLY A 72 21.00 9.29 -11.40
CA GLY A 72 20.95 10.69 -10.99
C GLY A 72 19.81 11.03 -10.02
N SER A 73 19.15 10.04 -9.42
CA SER A 73 18.14 10.29 -8.39
C SER A 73 18.79 10.60 -7.06
N ASP A 74 18.29 11.62 -6.37
CA ASP A 74 18.67 11.94 -4.99
C ASP A 74 18.05 10.96 -4.00
N ALA A 75 16.85 10.43 -4.32
CA ALA A 75 16.15 9.47 -3.50
C ALA A 75 15.30 8.51 -4.35
N VAL A 76 15.01 7.34 -3.79
CA VAL A 76 14.20 6.30 -4.44
C VAL A 76 13.10 5.83 -3.52
N VAL A 77 11.90 5.63 -4.08
CA VAL A 77 10.76 5.02 -3.38
C VAL A 77 10.35 3.77 -4.13
N ASN A 78 10.38 2.62 -3.47
CA ASN A 78 9.92 1.35 -4.06
C ASN A 78 8.55 0.97 -3.53
N LEU A 79 7.55 1.07 -4.39
CA LEU A 79 6.14 0.72 -4.13
C LEU A 79 5.74 -0.57 -4.84
N ALA A 80 6.68 -1.25 -5.53
CA ALA A 80 6.38 -2.45 -6.30
C ALA A 80 5.88 -3.58 -5.39
N GLY A 81 4.79 -4.21 -5.79
CA GLY A 81 4.20 -5.34 -5.11
C GLY A 81 3.35 -6.17 -6.05
N SER A 82 3.30 -7.48 -5.82
CA SER A 82 2.53 -8.42 -6.63
C SER A 82 2.10 -9.62 -5.78
N PHE A 83 0.83 -10.03 -5.90
CA PHE A 83 0.38 -11.33 -5.38
C PHE A 83 0.59 -12.46 -6.40
N ALA A 84 0.78 -12.12 -7.68
CA ALA A 84 0.97 -13.12 -8.74
C ALA A 84 2.43 -13.59 -8.83
N ASP A 85 3.38 -12.73 -8.50
CA ASP A 85 4.82 -13.03 -8.47
C ASP A 85 5.44 -12.36 -7.24
N PRO A 86 5.20 -12.92 -6.04
CA PRO A 86 5.73 -12.34 -4.80
C PRO A 86 7.25 -12.48 -4.70
N ASP A 87 7.83 -13.59 -5.15
CA ASP A 87 9.28 -13.83 -5.11
C ASP A 87 10.04 -12.90 -6.07
N GLY A 88 9.64 -12.86 -7.34
CA GLY A 88 10.30 -12.04 -8.36
C GLY A 88 10.20 -10.53 -8.07
N VAL A 89 9.00 -10.07 -7.72
CA VAL A 89 8.71 -8.64 -7.56
C VAL A 89 9.06 -8.14 -6.16
N GLN A 90 8.64 -8.84 -5.10
CA GLN A 90 8.75 -8.34 -3.72
C GLN A 90 10.06 -8.71 -3.06
N ALA A 91 10.54 -9.96 -3.23
CA ALA A 91 11.78 -10.40 -2.64
C ALA A 91 12.99 -9.94 -3.49
N LYS A 92 13.16 -10.48 -4.68
CA LYS A 92 14.31 -10.15 -5.55
C LYS A 92 14.27 -8.72 -6.06
N GLY A 93 13.09 -8.25 -6.49
CA GLY A 93 12.90 -6.92 -7.04
C GLY A 93 13.26 -5.80 -6.05
N ALA A 94 12.96 -5.96 -4.76
CA ALA A 94 13.37 -5.00 -3.72
C ALA A 94 14.90 -4.89 -3.63
N GLY A 95 15.61 -6.03 -3.67
CA GLY A 95 17.06 -6.03 -3.70
C GLY A 95 17.66 -5.37 -4.95
N HIS A 96 17.03 -5.60 -6.12
CA HIS A 96 17.46 -4.95 -7.38
C HIS A 96 17.30 -3.43 -7.32
N VAL A 97 16.15 -2.94 -6.83
CA VAL A 97 15.90 -1.50 -6.66
C VAL A 97 16.90 -0.88 -5.69
N ALA A 98 17.12 -1.53 -4.54
CA ALA A 98 18.05 -1.04 -3.53
C ALA A 98 19.50 -1.01 -4.05
N ARG A 99 19.93 -2.02 -4.79
CA ARG A 99 21.24 -2.05 -5.44
C ARG A 99 21.38 -0.90 -6.43
N ALA A 100 20.39 -0.72 -7.33
CA ALA A 100 20.42 0.36 -8.30
C ALA A 100 20.40 1.76 -7.65
N ALA A 101 19.73 1.91 -6.50
CA ALA A 101 19.74 3.15 -5.72
C ALA A 101 21.13 3.42 -5.12
N ALA A 102 21.79 2.41 -4.56
CA ALA A 102 23.14 2.51 -4.03
C ALA A 102 24.16 2.86 -5.14
N ASP A 103 24.10 2.15 -6.27
CA ASP A 103 24.99 2.35 -7.40
C ASP A 103 24.83 3.75 -8.04
N ALA A 104 23.60 4.32 -7.98
CA ALA A 104 23.30 5.68 -8.42
C ALA A 104 23.70 6.77 -7.42
N GLY A 105 24.19 6.41 -6.21
CA GLY A 105 24.55 7.36 -5.17
C GLY A 105 23.35 8.05 -4.51
N ALA A 106 22.17 7.45 -4.54
CA ALA A 106 21.00 7.99 -3.85
C ALA A 106 21.26 8.12 -2.34
N THR A 107 20.78 9.19 -1.74
CA THR A 107 20.96 9.46 -0.30
C THR A 107 19.87 8.86 0.58
N ALA A 108 18.74 8.43 -0.01
CA ALA A 108 17.63 7.82 0.70
C ALA A 108 16.92 6.77 -0.16
N LEU A 109 16.48 5.70 0.48
CA LEU A 109 15.60 4.68 -0.10
C LEU A 109 14.45 4.40 0.87
N VAL A 110 13.22 4.50 0.37
CA VAL A 110 12.02 4.02 1.09
C VAL A 110 11.50 2.77 0.41
N GLN A 111 11.42 1.68 1.16
CA GLN A 111 10.86 0.40 0.74
C GLN A 111 9.49 0.18 1.38
N ILE A 112 8.44 0.05 0.57
CA ILE A 112 7.12 -0.33 1.09
C ILE A 112 7.04 -1.84 1.26
N SER A 113 6.79 -2.24 2.51
CA SER A 113 6.52 -3.61 2.94
C SER A 113 5.06 -3.77 3.38
N ALA A 114 4.77 -4.54 4.40
CA ALA A 114 3.45 -4.68 5.01
C ALA A 114 3.56 -5.20 6.46
N ILE A 115 2.60 -4.89 7.32
CA ILE A 115 2.42 -5.60 8.60
C ILE A 115 2.26 -7.10 8.30
N GLY A 116 2.95 -7.94 9.08
CA GLY A 116 3.00 -9.39 8.86
C GLY A 116 4.13 -9.86 7.93
N ALA A 117 5.05 -8.96 7.55
CA ALA A 117 6.33 -9.36 6.92
C ALA A 117 7.15 -10.16 7.93
N ASP A 118 7.31 -11.47 7.69
CA ASP A 118 8.00 -12.42 8.55
C ASP A 118 8.60 -13.56 7.72
N ALA A 119 9.87 -13.84 7.89
CA ALA A 119 10.55 -14.92 7.17
C ALA A 119 9.97 -16.31 7.50
N GLY A 120 9.37 -16.49 8.69
CA GLY A 120 8.66 -17.69 9.12
C GLY A 120 7.17 -17.71 8.79
N ALA A 121 6.63 -16.69 8.10
CA ALA A 121 5.21 -16.64 7.77
C ALA A 121 4.76 -17.84 6.93
N GLU A 122 3.57 -18.37 7.19
CA GLU A 122 2.98 -19.43 6.36
C GLU A 122 2.61 -18.91 4.95
N SER A 123 2.24 -17.63 4.82
CA SER A 123 1.91 -17.01 3.53
C SER A 123 3.17 -16.69 2.71
N ALA A 124 3.13 -16.97 1.42
CA ALA A 124 4.20 -16.60 0.50
C ALA A 124 4.38 -15.08 0.43
N TYR A 125 3.29 -14.33 0.56
CA TYR A 125 3.31 -12.87 0.62
C TYR A 125 4.13 -12.38 1.83
N GLY A 126 3.85 -12.88 3.04
CA GLY A 126 4.57 -12.48 4.26
C GLY A 126 6.06 -12.78 4.17
N ARG A 127 6.42 -13.99 3.73
CA ARG A 127 7.84 -14.36 3.52
C ARG A 127 8.52 -13.47 2.49
N SER A 128 7.92 -13.27 1.32
CA SER A 128 8.52 -12.46 0.25
C SER A 128 8.72 -10.99 0.66
N LYS A 129 7.81 -10.45 1.51
CA LYS A 129 7.99 -9.10 2.07
C LYS A 129 9.20 -9.05 3.00
N ALA A 130 9.34 -10.01 3.93
CA ALA A 130 10.51 -10.06 4.83
C ALA A 130 11.83 -10.27 4.08
N GLU A 131 11.84 -11.14 3.07
CA GLU A 131 13.00 -11.35 2.20
C GLU A 131 13.37 -10.07 1.44
N GLY A 132 12.36 -9.34 0.93
CA GLY A 132 12.55 -8.07 0.24
C GLY A 132 13.10 -6.97 1.15
N GLU A 133 12.64 -6.87 2.39
CA GLU A 133 13.20 -5.96 3.40
C GLU A 133 14.68 -6.26 3.65
N ALA A 134 15.00 -7.53 3.93
CA ALA A 134 16.37 -7.96 4.16
C ALA A 134 17.27 -7.74 2.93
N ALA A 135 16.75 -7.97 1.71
CA ALA A 135 17.48 -7.72 0.47
C ALA A 135 17.73 -6.22 0.25
N ALA A 136 16.74 -5.38 0.54
CA ALA A 136 16.85 -3.94 0.44
C ALA A 136 17.90 -3.39 1.43
N GLN A 137 17.83 -3.78 2.70
CA GLN A 137 18.78 -3.33 3.74
C GLN A 137 20.21 -3.84 3.49
N ARG A 138 20.38 -5.06 2.97
CA ARG A 138 21.73 -5.55 2.59
C ARG A 138 22.35 -4.74 1.46
N ALA A 139 21.54 -4.27 0.50
CA ALA A 139 22.04 -3.51 -0.66
C ALA A 139 22.16 -2.01 -0.37
N PHE A 140 21.32 -1.49 0.52
CA PHE A 140 21.26 -0.09 0.93
C PHE A 140 20.99 -0.02 2.43
N ALA A 141 22.04 0.03 3.24
CA ALA A 141 21.94 -0.09 4.71
C ALA A 141 21.03 0.95 5.36
N ALA A 142 20.95 2.16 4.79
CA ALA A 142 20.04 3.22 5.23
C ALA A 142 18.63 3.14 4.61
N ALA A 143 18.22 1.98 4.08
CA ALA A 143 16.86 1.82 3.57
C ALA A 143 15.83 1.91 4.70
N THR A 144 14.90 2.86 4.61
CA THR A 144 13.76 2.94 5.53
C THR A 144 12.66 1.99 5.06
N ILE A 145 12.21 1.12 5.96
CA ILE A 145 11.15 0.16 5.69
C ILE A 145 9.84 0.68 6.26
N LEU A 146 8.82 0.79 5.44
CA LEU A 146 7.46 1.13 5.90
C LEU A 146 6.57 -0.10 5.75
N ARG A 147 5.98 -0.55 6.86
CA ARG A 147 5.05 -1.68 6.96
C ARG A 147 3.63 -1.18 7.21
N PRO A 148 2.90 -0.71 6.20
CA PRO A 148 1.52 -0.31 6.41
C PRO A 148 0.62 -1.52 6.71
N SER A 149 -0.42 -1.29 7.51
CA SER A 149 -1.63 -2.09 7.56
C SER A 149 -2.38 -1.96 6.23
N ILE A 150 -3.59 -2.51 6.15
CA ILE A 150 -4.41 -2.40 4.94
C ILE A 150 -4.64 -0.93 4.60
N LEU A 151 -4.22 -0.55 3.39
CA LEU A 151 -4.42 0.79 2.87
C LEU A 151 -5.88 1.01 2.47
N PHE A 152 -6.45 2.14 2.87
CA PHE A 152 -7.74 2.57 2.38
C PHE A 152 -7.68 3.94 1.70
N GLY A 153 -8.57 4.14 0.75
CA GLY A 153 -8.68 5.36 -0.04
C GLY A 153 -9.67 5.19 -1.19
N ARG A 154 -9.88 6.24 -1.94
CA ARG A 154 -10.91 6.27 -2.99
C ARG A 154 -10.75 5.15 -4.03
N GLU A 155 -9.53 4.77 -4.37
CA GLU A 155 -9.19 3.78 -5.39
C GLU A 155 -8.71 2.44 -4.81
N ASP A 156 -8.88 2.21 -3.48
CA ASP A 156 -8.47 0.96 -2.85
C ASP A 156 -9.23 -0.25 -3.40
N GLN A 157 -8.63 -1.42 -3.24
CA GLN A 157 -9.23 -2.70 -3.68
C GLN A 157 -9.85 -3.48 -2.52
N PHE A 158 -9.70 -3.04 -1.27
CA PHE A 158 -10.16 -3.75 -0.10
C PHE A 158 -11.56 -3.27 0.35
N ILE A 159 -11.70 -2.02 0.78
CA ILE A 159 -12.98 -1.46 1.21
C ILE A 159 -13.97 -1.39 0.03
N ASN A 160 -13.50 -0.94 -1.14
CA ASN A 160 -14.34 -0.86 -2.34
C ASN A 160 -14.84 -2.22 -2.82
N ARG A 161 -14.04 -3.29 -2.67
CA ARG A 161 -14.49 -4.65 -2.96
C ARG A 161 -15.59 -5.10 -2.03
N PHE A 162 -15.45 -4.89 -0.72
CA PHE A 162 -16.49 -5.19 0.24
C PHE A 162 -17.74 -4.35 0.00
N ALA A 163 -17.60 -3.06 -0.27
CA ALA A 163 -18.75 -2.20 -0.59
C ALA A 163 -19.56 -2.71 -1.80
N ARG A 164 -18.90 -3.25 -2.84
CA ARG A 164 -19.57 -3.92 -3.96
C ARG A 164 -20.29 -5.20 -3.52
N MET A 165 -19.62 -6.02 -2.70
CA MET A 165 -20.16 -7.29 -2.22
C MET A 165 -21.42 -7.10 -1.35
N LEU A 166 -21.50 -6.00 -0.60
CA LEU A 166 -22.67 -5.64 0.22
C LEU A 166 -23.95 -5.33 -0.60
N GLY A 167 -23.86 -5.31 -1.93
CA GLY A 167 -25.03 -5.30 -2.81
C GLY A 167 -25.78 -6.63 -2.87
N MET A 168 -25.16 -7.74 -2.41
CA MET A 168 -25.80 -9.06 -2.34
C MET A 168 -26.71 -9.18 -1.13
N PRO A 169 -27.79 -9.99 -1.20
CA PRO A 169 -28.72 -10.18 -0.07
C PRO A 169 -28.08 -10.94 1.11
N VAL A 170 -27.12 -11.82 0.82
CA VAL A 170 -26.37 -12.60 1.84
C VAL A 170 -24.89 -12.40 1.58
N VAL A 171 -24.15 -12.09 2.65
CA VAL A 171 -22.70 -11.82 2.60
C VAL A 171 -21.99 -12.75 3.58
N PRO A 172 -21.17 -13.68 3.07
CA PRO A 172 -20.35 -14.53 3.91
C PRO A 172 -19.20 -13.71 4.51
N ILE A 173 -18.92 -13.91 5.81
CA ILE A 173 -17.76 -13.34 6.48
C ILE A 173 -16.76 -14.46 6.78
N VAL A 174 -15.56 -14.33 6.25
CA VAL A 174 -14.44 -15.19 6.56
C VAL A 174 -13.69 -14.58 7.76
N ARG A 175 -13.47 -15.37 8.82
CA ARG A 175 -12.72 -14.94 10.00
C ARG A 175 -13.25 -13.62 10.60
N PRO A 176 -14.50 -13.58 11.06
CA PRO A 176 -15.16 -12.34 11.49
C PRO A 176 -14.43 -11.61 12.62
N GLY A 177 -13.63 -12.34 13.44
CA GLY A 177 -12.89 -11.78 14.58
C GLY A 177 -11.50 -11.27 14.26
N VAL A 178 -10.91 -11.54 13.07
CA VAL A 178 -9.57 -11.04 12.72
C VAL A 178 -9.58 -9.52 12.65
N LYS A 179 -8.58 -8.89 13.25
CA LYS A 179 -8.51 -7.43 13.38
C LYS A 179 -7.63 -6.80 12.30
N PHE A 180 -8.03 -5.62 11.88
CA PHE A 180 -7.31 -4.74 10.99
C PHE A 180 -7.21 -3.35 11.60
N GLN A 181 -6.14 -2.64 11.24
CA GLN A 181 -5.94 -1.24 11.60
C GLN A 181 -5.77 -0.41 10.31
N PRO A 182 -6.86 -0.23 9.52
CA PRO A 182 -6.76 0.40 8.22
C PRO A 182 -6.08 1.76 8.29
N VAL A 183 -5.13 2.00 7.39
CA VAL A 183 -4.40 3.26 7.32
C VAL A 183 -4.74 4.03 6.06
N PHE A 184 -4.99 5.33 6.19
CA PHE A 184 -5.31 6.18 5.05
C PHE A 184 -4.10 6.29 4.11
N VAL A 185 -4.33 6.08 2.83
CA VAL A 185 -3.26 6.11 1.81
C VAL A 185 -2.53 7.45 1.75
N GLY A 186 -3.22 8.55 2.07
CA GLY A 186 -2.62 9.89 2.17
C GLY A 186 -1.62 10.01 3.33
N ASP A 187 -1.92 9.39 4.48
CA ASP A 187 -1.02 9.40 5.64
C ASP A 187 0.27 8.63 5.34
N VAL A 188 0.16 7.50 4.62
CA VAL A 188 1.34 6.74 4.18
C VAL A 188 2.17 7.54 3.16
N ALA A 189 1.52 8.29 2.26
CA ALA A 189 2.23 9.17 1.33
C ALA A 189 2.96 10.31 2.07
N ASN A 190 2.30 10.93 3.06
CA ASN A 190 2.91 11.96 3.91
C ASN A 190 4.10 11.38 4.69
N THR A 191 3.99 10.13 5.19
CA THR A 191 5.09 9.42 5.86
C THR A 191 6.29 9.23 4.92
N VAL A 192 6.06 8.81 3.68
CA VAL A 192 7.14 8.70 2.66
C VAL A 192 7.84 10.04 2.49
N SER A 193 7.08 11.13 2.34
CA SER A 193 7.66 12.47 2.17
C SER A 193 8.42 12.94 3.40
N ALA A 194 7.91 12.70 4.61
CA ALA A 194 8.56 13.05 5.86
C ALA A 194 9.92 12.32 6.02
N VAL A 195 9.93 11.01 5.80
CA VAL A 195 11.15 10.18 5.85
C VAL A 195 12.19 10.65 4.82
N LEU A 196 11.76 10.96 3.60
CA LEU A 196 12.68 11.46 2.56
C LEU A 196 13.19 12.88 2.84
N ALA A 197 12.47 13.67 3.62
CA ALA A 197 12.89 15.04 3.99
C ALA A 197 14.03 15.03 5.03
N ASP A 198 14.06 14.01 5.89
CA ASP A 198 15.12 13.82 6.91
C ASP A 198 15.65 12.36 6.89
N PRO A 199 16.45 11.99 5.87
CA PRO A 199 16.99 10.63 5.77
C PRO A 199 18.02 10.32 6.87
N GLY A 200 18.56 11.33 7.54
CA GLY A 200 19.47 11.14 8.67
C GLY A 200 18.77 10.60 9.91
N ALA A 201 17.56 11.06 10.17
CA ALA A 201 16.76 10.61 11.32
C ALA A 201 16.06 9.25 11.08
N HIS A 202 15.78 8.90 9.83
CA HIS A 202 14.90 7.77 9.51
C HIS A 202 15.60 6.64 8.73
N GLY A 203 16.84 6.85 8.29
CA GLY A 203 17.60 5.86 7.51
C GLY A 203 17.91 4.60 8.31
N GLY A 204 17.56 3.42 7.73
CA GLY A 204 17.73 2.11 8.37
C GLY A 204 16.60 1.69 9.29
N GLU A 205 15.66 2.60 9.59
CA GLU A 205 14.52 2.33 10.49
C GLU A 205 13.41 1.53 9.82
N THR A 206 12.60 0.85 10.65
CA THR A 206 11.40 0.12 10.21
C THR A 206 10.20 0.61 10.99
N TYR A 207 9.18 1.09 10.29
CA TYR A 207 7.96 1.64 10.87
C TYR A 207 6.74 0.82 10.48
N GLU A 208 5.96 0.34 11.45
CA GLU A 208 4.61 -0.18 11.21
C GLU A 208 3.61 0.98 11.22
N LEU A 209 2.76 1.06 10.19
CA LEU A 209 1.83 2.17 9.99
C LEU A 209 0.39 1.69 10.08
N GLY A 210 -0.34 2.17 11.08
CA GLY A 210 -1.76 1.88 11.30
C GLY A 210 -2.58 3.16 11.43
N GLY A 211 -3.83 3.12 11.02
CA GLY A 211 -4.79 4.19 11.30
C GLY A 211 -5.17 4.25 12.78
N PRO A 212 -6.07 5.17 13.16
CA PRO A 212 -6.51 5.29 14.55
C PRO A 212 -7.53 4.21 14.93
N ASP A 213 -8.20 3.61 13.96
CA ASP A 213 -9.30 2.68 14.18
C ASP A 213 -8.80 1.22 14.06
N VAL A 214 -9.08 0.39 15.07
CA VAL A 214 -8.87 -1.05 15.03
C VAL A 214 -10.23 -1.72 14.98
N LEU A 215 -10.51 -2.44 13.89
CA LEU A 215 -11.79 -3.08 13.63
C LEU A 215 -11.59 -4.55 13.26
N SER A 216 -12.45 -5.43 13.79
CA SER A 216 -12.55 -6.79 13.28
C SER A 216 -13.13 -6.80 11.86
N MET A 217 -12.91 -7.89 11.11
CA MET A 217 -13.53 -8.08 9.78
C MET A 217 -15.05 -7.90 9.84
N GLY A 218 -15.69 -8.44 10.88
CA GLY A 218 -17.13 -8.32 11.07
C GLY A 218 -17.59 -6.89 11.34
N GLU A 219 -16.88 -6.14 12.16
CA GLU A 219 -17.15 -4.73 12.44
C GLU A 219 -16.94 -3.86 11.20
N LEU A 220 -15.83 -4.08 10.48
CA LEU A 220 -15.53 -3.34 9.25
C LEU A 220 -16.63 -3.53 8.19
N LEU A 221 -17.10 -4.77 7.96
CA LEU A 221 -18.18 -5.04 7.01
C LEU A 221 -19.50 -4.39 7.42
N ARG A 222 -19.85 -4.40 8.71
CA ARG A 222 -21.05 -3.71 9.22
C ARG A 222 -20.92 -2.20 9.10
N TRP A 223 -19.75 -1.65 9.40
CA TRP A 223 -19.46 -0.23 9.20
C TRP A 223 -19.62 0.18 7.72
N ILE A 224 -19.09 -0.59 6.76
CA ILE A 224 -19.26 -0.30 5.33
C ILE A 224 -20.76 -0.39 4.94
N ALA A 225 -21.50 -1.39 5.46
CA ALA A 225 -22.92 -1.57 5.19
C ALA A 225 -23.72 -0.34 5.66
N GLU A 226 -23.44 0.16 6.86
CA GLU A 226 -24.06 1.36 7.42
C GLU A 226 -23.78 2.60 6.54
N ARG A 227 -22.51 2.84 6.18
CA ARG A 227 -22.11 4.01 5.36
C ARG A 227 -22.67 3.97 3.93
N THR A 228 -22.93 2.76 3.41
CA THR A 228 -23.56 2.56 2.08
C THR A 228 -25.07 2.40 2.13
N GLY A 229 -25.69 2.39 3.32
CA GLY A 229 -27.14 2.18 3.51
C GLY A 229 -27.59 0.77 3.05
N ARG A 230 -26.69 -0.22 3.07
CA ARG A 230 -26.98 -1.61 2.71
C ARG A 230 -27.31 -2.41 3.97
N ARG A 231 -28.18 -3.41 3.83
CA ARG A 231 -28.63 -4.28 4.94
C ARG A 231 -28.61 -5.74 4.50
N PRO A 232 -27.43 -6.30 4.14
CA PRO A 232 -27.34 -7.71 3.81
C PRO A 232 -27.48 -8.56 5.08
N ARG A 233 -27.87 -9.82 4.89
CA ARG A 233 -27.74 -10.83 5.95
C ARG A 233 -26.28 -11.29 5.99
N PHE A 234 -25.60 -11.05 7.10
CA PHE A 234 -24.25 -11.56 7.32
C PHE A 234 -24.31 -13.01 7.82
N VAL A 235 -23.44 -13.86 7.28
CA VAL A 235 -23.30 -15.25 7.67
C VAL A 235 -21.81 -15.55 7.89
N ASP A 236 -21.47 -15.92 9.11
CA ASP A 236 -20.08 -16.29 9.41
C ASP A 236 -19.76 -17.61 8.74
N LEU A 237 -18.73 -17.61 7.91
CA LEU A 237 -18.28 -18.81 7.21
C LEU A 237 -17.35 -19.62 8.12
N PRO A 238 -17.69 -20.90 8.44
CA PRO A 238 -16.81 -21.74 9.22
C PRO A 238 -15.43 -21.89 8.57
N ASP A 239 -14.37 -21.94 9.38
CA ASP A 239 -12.98 -22.03 8.89
C ASP A 239 -12.76 -23.19 7.91
N ALA A 240 -13.38 -24.35 8.18
CA ALA A 240 -13.31 -25.51 7.26
C ALA A 240 -13.87 -25.19 5.88
N ALA A 241 -15.00 -24.50 5.80
CA ALA A 241 -15.59 -24.09 4.53
C ALA A 241 -14.76 -22.99 3.85
N ALA A 242 -14.28 -22.01 4.59
CA ALA A 242 -13.41 -20.95 4.10
C ALA A 242 -12.11 -21.52 3.50
N LYS A 243 -11.52 -22.50 4.15
CA LYS A 243 -10.32 -23.23 3.72
C LYS A 243 -10.52 -23.98 2.40
N ILE A 244 -11.68 -24.59 2.21
CA ILE A 244 -12.02 -25.25 0.94
C ILE A 244 -12.20 -24.19 -0.16
N VAL A 245 -12.99 -23.15 0.09
CA VAL A 245 -13.23 -22.07 -0.86
C VAL A 245 -11.91 -21.43 -1.31
N ALA A 246 -10.99 -21.13 -0.39
CA ALA A 246 -9.70 -20.51 -0.70
C ALA A 246 -8.79 -21.34 -1.63
N ARG A 247 -9.06 -22.64 -1.79
CA ARG A 247 -8.31 -23.55 -2.69
C ARG A 247 -8.92 -23.68 -4.08
N LEU A 248 -10.14 -23.19 -4.29
CA LEU A 248 -10.82 -23.31 -5.58
C LEU A 248 -10.30 -22.25 -6.56
N PRO A 249 -10.07 -22.63 -7.84
CA PRO A 249 -9.74 -21.65 -8.87
C PRO A 249 -10.84 -20.59 -9.03
N GLY A 250 -10.45 -19.33 -9.18
CA GLY A 250 -11.41 -18.22 -9.31
C GLY A 250 -12.14 -17.83 -8.03
N SER A 251 -11.74 -18.38 -6.89
CA SER A 251 -12.27 -18.02 -5.58
C SER A 251 -12.13 -16.52 -5.28
N PRO A 252 -13.07 -15.93 -4.54
CA PRO A 252 -12.97 -14.55 -4.07
C PRO A 252 -11.83 -14.33 -3.07
N ILE A 253 -11.29 -15.38 -2.45
CA ILE A 253 -10.14 -15.33 -1.56
C ILE A 253 -9.14 -16.40 -1.98
N SER A 254 -7.87 -16.03 -2.16
CA SER A 254 -6.81 -17.00 -2.47
C SER A 254 -6.36 -17.75 -1.21
N TRP A 255 -5.69 -18.90 -1.41
CA TRP A 255 -5.10 -19.66 -0.30
C TRP A 255 -4.13 -18.80 0.52
N ASP A 256 -3.28 -18.03 -0.15
CA ASP A 256 -2.31 -17.15 0.51
C ASP A 256 -3.00 -16.05 1.34
N GLN A 257 -4.06 -15.44 0.79
CA GLN A 257 -4.89 -14.47 1.53
C GLN A 257 -5.58 -15.12 2.74
N TRP A 258 -6.04 -16.38 2.63
CA TRP A 258 -6.60 -17.10 3.76
C TRP A 258 -5.56 -17.32 4.87
N LEU A 259 -4.31 -17.68 4.51
CA LEU A 259 -3.20 -17.77 5.46
C LEU A 259 -2.92 -16.44 6.16
N MET A 260 -2.95 -15.33 5.43
CA MET A 260 -2.79 -13.99 6.02
C MET A 260 -3.89 -13.64 7.03
N LEU A 261 -5.13 -14.11 6.80
CA LEU A 261 -6.25 -13.90 7.73
C LEU A 261 -6.16 -14.74 9.03
N GLN A 262 -5.13 -15.56 9.22
CA GLN A 262 -4.91 -16.27 10.49
C GLN A 262 -4.37 -15.35 11.59
N TYR A 263 -3.87 -14.16 11.22
CA TYR A 263 -3.23 -13.21 12.12
C TYR A 263 -3.86 -11.83 11.98
N ASP A 264 -3.87 -11.08 13.10
CA ASP A 264 -4.31 -9.70 13.10
C ASP A 264 -3.34 -8.81 12.30
N ASN A 265 -3.89 -7.88 11.53
CA ASN A 265 -3.14 -6.90 10.75
C ASN A 265 -3.19 -5.54 11.47
N VAL A 266 -2.55 -5.49 12.63
CA VAL A 266 -2.49 -4.33 13.54
C VAL A 266 -1.04 -4.03 13.92
N VAL A 267 -0.74 -2.78 14.23
CA VAL A 267 0.57 -2.33 14.72
C VAL A 267 0.88 -3.01 16.06
N ARG A 268 2.08 -3.55 16.20
CA ARG A 268 2.51 -4.32 17.40
C ARG A 268 3.24 -3.49 18.44
N GLY A 269 3.57 -2.25 18.16
CA GLY A 269 4.33 -1.37 19.04
C GLY A 269 3.89 0.08 18.90
N GLU A 270 4.86 0.98 18.89
CA GLU A 270 4.61 2.38 18.58
C GLU A 270 4.17 2.53 17.12
N ASN A 271 3.11 3.32 16.89
CA ASN A 271 2.66 3.60 15.54
C ASN A 271 3.64 4.55 14.85
N GLY A 272 4.24 4.06 13.77
CA GLY A 272 5.23 4.81 13.01
C GLY A 272 4.71 6.12 12.39
N LEU A 273 3.39 6.28 12.23
CA LEU A 273 2.83 7.58 11.82
C LEU A 273 3.17 8.67 12.86
N ALA A 274 2.98 8.35 14.16
CA ALA A 274 3.29 9.28 15.23
C ALA A 274 4.80 9.55 15.32
N ALA A 275 5.63 8.51 15.16
CA ALA A 275 7.09 8.61 15.19
C ALA A 275 7.65 9.55 14.12
N VAL A 276 6.96 9.69 12.98
CA VAL A 276 7.36 10.62 11.89
C VAL A 276 6.54 11.91 11.87
N GLY A 277 5.71 12.15 12.89
CA GLY A 277 4.93 13.39 13.02
C GLY A 277 3.70 13.47 12.10
N VAL A 278 3.19 12.34 11.63
CA VAL A 278 1.98 12.26 10.80
C VAL A 278 0.77 11.90 11.67
N ALA A 279 -0.24 12.77 11.69
CA ALA A 279 -1.50 12.49 12.39
C ALA A 279 -2.33 11.45 11.61
N PRO A 280 -2.77 10.34 12.24
CA PRO A 280 -3.55 9.33 11.56
C PRO A 280 -4.97 9.79 11.25
N THR A 281 -5.44 9.55 10.02
CA THR A 281 -6.77 9.93 9.53
C THR A 281 -7.78 8.82 9.78
N PRO A 282 -8.90 9.08 10.52
CA PRO A 282 -9.94 8.09 10.76
C PRO A 282 -10.69 7.69 9.47
N LEU A 283 -11.20 6.44 9.44
CA LEU A 283 -12.04 5.94 8.35
C LEU A 283 -13.24 6.87 8.08
N ASP A 284 -13.92 7.32 9.14
CA ASP A 284 -15.10 8.18 9.04
C ASP A 284 -14.82 9.58 8.50
N ALA A 285 -13.60 10.07 8.58
CA ALA A 285 -13.24 11.38 8.08
C ALA A 285 -13.24 11.45 6.53
N VAL A 286 -12.92 10.37 5.86
CA VAL A 286 -12.68 10.40 4.40
C VAL A 286 -13.49 9.39 3.61
N ALA A 287 -13.66 8.16 4.11
CA ALA A 287 -14.28 7.08 3.34
C ALA A 287 -15.75 7.32 2.94
N PRO A 288 -16.61 7.97 3.75
CA PRO A 288 -17.97 8.30 3.35
C PRO A 288 -18.03 9.12 2.06
N GLY A 289 -17.00 9.94 1.77
CA GLY A 289 -16.95 10.79 0.57
C GLY A 289 -17.01 10.03 -0.75
N TRP A 290 -16.46 8.81 -0.81
CA TRP A 290 -16.56 7.97 -2.02
C TRP A 290 -17.47 6.77 -1.85
N LEU A 291 -17.74 6.27 -0.63
CA LEU A 291 -18.66 5.15 -0.40
C LEU A 291 -20.09 5.45 -0.83
N VAL A 292 -20.46 6.72 -0.93
CA VAL A 292 -21.75 7.17 -1.47
C VAL A 292 -22.08 6.57 -2.84
N GLN A 293 -21.09 6.23 -3.67
CA GLN A 293 -21.30 5.60 -4.98
C GLN A 293 -21.92 4.19 -4.90
N TYR A 294 -21.79 3.51 -3.74
CA TYR A 294 -22.33 2.17 -3.50
C TYR A 294 -23.72 2.16 -2.88
N ARG A 295 -24.29 3.34 -2.57
CA ARG A 295 -25.67 3.47 -2.11
C ARG A 295 -26.64 2.99 -3.19
N ARG A 296 -27.80 2.44 -2.78
CA ARG A 296 -28.80 1.88 -3.70
C ARG A 296 -29.26 2.86 -4.78
N HIS A 297 -29.39 4.14 -4.43
CA HIS A 297 -29.82 5.21 -5.33
C HIS A 297 -28.71 6.26 -5.58
N GLY A 298 -27.45 5.89 -5.33
CA GLY A 298 -26.31 6.75 -5.54
C GLY A 298 -26.29 7.99 -4.64
N ARG A 299 -25.63 9.05 -5.12
CA ARG A 299 -25.42 10.32 -4.40
C ARG A 299 -26.73 11.09 -4.11
N PHE A 300 -27.77 10.87 -4.88
CA PHE A 300 -29.03 11.62 -4.78
C PHE A 300 -30.08 10.93 -3.91
N ALA A 301 -29.77 9.81 -3.28
CA ALA A 301 -30.65 9.17 -2.32
C ALA A 301 -30.82 10.07 -1.09
N LYS A 302 -32.04 10.48 -0.78
CA LYS A 302 -32.32 11.07 0.52
C LYS A 302 -32.03 10.01 1.59
N THR A 303 -31.20 10.34 2.56
CA THR A 303 -31.09 9.56 3.79
C THR A 303 -32.43 9.66 4.52
N ALA A 304 -33.16 8.54 4.61
CA ALA A 304 -34.33 8.43 5.47
C ALA A 304 -33.91 8.45 6.93
#